data_f9d67a2a6805d7dbb9c626353454650e
#
_entry.id   f9d67a2a6805d7dbb9c626353454650e
#
_cell.length_a   1.000
_cell.length_b   1.000
_cell.length_c   1.000
_cell.angle_alpha   90.00
_cell.angle_beta   90.00
_cell.angle_gamma   90.00
#
_symmetry.space_group_name_H-M   'P 1'
#
loop_
_entity.id
_entity.type
_entity.pdbx_description
1 polymer ?
#
loop_
_entity_poly.entity_id
_entity_poly.type
_entity_poly.pdbx_seq_one_letter_code
_entity_poly.pdbx_strand_id
1 'polypeptide(L)'
;MSIYSMSKSALDMFTKCLALELGPKGIRVNVVNPSGVRTDFSQAMGVDKDSVNSLLEVTGSSYPLGRIGEPIDIANAVLFLASDECSFVTAINFVADGGALWGAPPPKLR
;
A
#
# COMPACT_ATOMS: atom_id res chain seq x y z
N MET A 1 7.54 -7.06 15.26
CA MET A 1 7.77 -6.53 13.88
C MET A 1 8.47 -7.51 12.95
N SER A 2 9.48 -8.28 13.40
CA SER A 2 10.23 -9.20 12.52
C SER A 2 9.36 -10.27 11.85
N ILE A 3 8.49 -10.93 12.60
CA ILE A 3 7.58 -11.95 12.04
C ILE A 3 6.64 -11.34 10.99
N TYR A 4 6.09 -10.16 11.28
CA TYR A 4 5.24 -9.42 10.33
C TYR A 4 6.02 -9.08 9.05
N SER A 5 7.22 -8.52 9.19
CA SER A 5 8.07 -8.16 8.05
C SER A 5 8.46 -9.38 7.21
N MET A 6 8.79 -10.50 7.87
CA MET A 6 9.06 -11.76 7.18
C MET A 6 7.85 -12.26 6.38
N SER A 7 6.64 -12.23 6.97
CA SER A 7 5.42 -12.66 6.30
C SER A 7 5.10 -11.80 5.07
N LYS A 8 5.31 -10.47 5.17
CA LYS A 8 5.09 -9.56 4.04
C LYS A 8 6.14 -9.72 2.95
N SER A 9 7.40 -9.94 3.30
CA SER A 9 8.45 -10.23 2.32
C SER A 9 8.21 -11.55 1.61
N ALA A 10 7.73 -12.56 2.34
CA ALA A 10 7.35 -13.85 1.75
C ALA A 10 6.18 -13.68 0.76
N LEU A 11 5.20 -12.83 1.08
CA LEU A 11 4.09 -12.53 0.17
C LEU A 11 4.57 -11.85 -1.12
N ASP A 12 5.50 -10.91 -1.03
CA ASP A 12 6.09 -10.24 -2.19
C ASP A 12 6.81 -11.24 -3.10
N MET A 13 7.62 -12.13 -2.53
CA MET A 13 8.31 -13.17 -3.29
C MET A 13 7.34 -14.20 -3.86
N PHE A 14 6.34 -14.62 -3.11
CA PHE A 14 5.28 -15.51 -3.56
C PHE A 14 4.55 -14.94 -4.79
N THR A 15 4.25 -13.65 -4.79
CA THR A 15 3.62 -12.96 -5.92
C THR A 15 4.46 -13.10 -7.20
N LYS A 16 5.78 -12.93 -7.09
CA LYS A 16 6.71 -13.08 -8.23
C LYS A 16 6.76 -14.51 -8.75
N CYS A 17 6.87 -15.48 -7.85
CA CYS A 17 6.88 -16.89 -8.23
C CYS A 17 5.57 -17.29 -8.91
N LEU A 18 4.45 -16.90 -8.32
CA LEU A 18 3.12 -17.21 -8.86
C LEU A 18 2.88 -16.56 -10.23
N ALA A 19 3.37 -15.31 -10.40
CA ALA A 19 3.30 -14.63 -11.69
C ALA A 19 4.06 -15.39 -12.80
N LEU A 20 5.24 -15.94 -12.48
CA LEU A 20 6.01 -16.73 -13.40
C LEU A 20 5.32 -18.07 -13.74
N GLU A 21 4.72 -18.72 -12.77
CA GLU A 21 4.02 -19.99 -12.97
C GLU A 21 2.73 -19.83 -13.78
N LEU A 22 2.01 -18.74 -13.58
CA LEU A 22 0.69 -18.50 -14.19
C LEU A 22 0.75 -17.65 -15.46
N GLY A 23 1.86 -16.96 -15.71
CA GLY A 23 2.05 -16.14 -16.90
C GLY A 23 1.79 -16.91 -18.21
N PRO A 24 2.30 -18.15 -18.38
CA PRO A 24 2.02 -18.96 -19.58
C PRO A 24 0.53 -19.26 -19.79
N LYS A 25 -0.28 -19.15 -18.75
CA LYS A 25 -1.75 -19.32 -18.81
C LYS A 25 -2.50 -18.01 -19.05
N GLY A 26 -1.77 -16.90 -19.29
CA GLY A 26 -2.36 -15.57 -19.47
C GLY A 26 -2.89 -14.94 -18.18
N ILE A 27 -2.44 -15.41 -17.02
CA ILE A 27 -2.85 -14.87 -15.72
C ILE A 27 -1.77 -13.95 -15.19
N ARG A 28 -2.12 -12.73 -14.89
CA ARG A 28 -1.26 -11.73 -14.26
C ARG A 28 -1.42 -11.76 -12.74
N VAL A 29 -0.33 -11.62 -12.01
CA VAL A 29 -0.32 -11.58 -10.55
C VAL A 29 0.55 -10.40 -10.10
N ASN A 30 -0.06 -9.48 -9.37
CA ASN A 30 0.59 -8.28 -8.84
C ASN A 30 0.22 -8.11 -7.38
N VAL A 31 0.99 -7.32 -6.64
CA VAL A 31 0.71 -6.97 -5.26
C VAL A 31 0.67 -5.46 -5.09
N VAL A 32 -0.29 -4.98 -4.31
CA VAL A 32 -0.38 -3.57 -3.90
C VAL A 32 0.08 -3.46 -2.45
N ASN A 33 1.04 -2.59 -2.21
CA ASN A 33 1.56 -2.30 -0.87
C ASN A 33 1.20 -0.87 -0.47
N PRO A 34 0.15 -0.69 0.34
CA PRO A 34 -0.21 0.62 0.88
C PRO A 34 0.64 0.97 2.09
N SER A 35 0.73 2.26 2.39
CA SER A 35 1.14 2.78 3.69
C SER A 35 -0.08 2.93 4.63
N GLY A 36 -0.05 3.90 5.52
CA GLY A 36 -1.20 4.21 6.37
C GLY A 36 -2.44 4.54 5.54
N VAL A 37 -3.49 3.77 5.74
CA VAL A 37 -4.81 3.96 5.10
C VAL A 37 -5.87 4.06 6.19
N ARG A 38 -6.80 4.97 6.03
CA ARG A 38 -7.92 5.13 6.97
C ARG A 38 -8.83 3.91 6.89
N THR A 39 -8.89 3.15 7.97
CA THR A 39 -9.74 1.95 8.10
C THR A 39 -10.25 1.83 9.53
N ASP A 40 -11.27 1.02 9.74
CA ASP A 40 -11.80 0.74 11.08
C ASP A 40 -10.99 -0.32 11.85
N PHE A 41 -9.87 -0.78 11.30
CA PHE A 41 -9.04 -1.83 11.89
C PHE A 41 -8.58 -1.51 13.31
N SER A 42 -8.09 -0.28 13.53
CA SER A 42 -7.63 0.14 14.85
C SER A 42 -8.77 0.23 15.87
N GLN A 43 -9.98 0.60 15.43
CA GLN A 43 -11.17 0.61 16.27
C GLN A 43 -11.59 -0.81 16.65
N ALA A 44 -11.51 -1.74 15.70
CA ALA A 44 -11.78 -3.16 15.96
C ALA A 44 -10.80 -3.76 16.98
N MET A 45 -9.61 -3.20 17.10
CA MET A 45 -8.62 -3.56 18.13
C MET A 45 -8.83 -2.82 19.47
N GLY A 46 -9.90 -2.04 19.62
CA GLY A 46 -10.25 -1.35 20.87
C GLY A 46 -9.54 0.00 21.05
N VAL A 47 -8.93 0.55 20.02
CA VAL A 47 -8.32 1.88 20.09
C VAL A 47 -9.39 2.96 19.87
N ASP A 48 -9.36 4.00 20.71
CA ASP A 48 -10.28 5.13 20.63
C ASP A 48 -10.20 5.85 19.28
N LYS A 49 -11.38 6.18 18.71
CA LYS A 49 -11.49 6.78 17.38
C LYS A 49 -10.76 8.11 17.25
N ASP A 50 -10.85 8.97 18.26
CA ASP A 50 -10.23 10.31 18.21
C ASP A 50 -8.71 10.20 18.29
N SER A 51 -8.20 9.27 19.11
CA SER A 51 -6.77 8.96 19.18
C SER A 51 -6.23 8.42 17.87
N VAL A 52 -6.98 7.51 17.22
CA VAL A 52 -6.63 6.97 15.90
C VAL A 52 -6.59 8.08 14.86
N ASN A 53 -7.61 8.92 14.79
CA ASN A 53 -7.66 10.02 13.82
C ASN A 53 -6.50 11.00 14.00
N SER A 54 -6.20 11.39 15.24
CA SER A 54 -5.06 12.26 15.52
C SER A 54 -3.72 11.64 15.07
N LEU A 55 -3.52 10.36 15.34
CA LEU A 55 -2.32 9.65 14.91
C LEU A 55 -2.22 9.58 13.38
N LEU A 56 -3.33 9.31 12.70
CA LEU A 56 -3.37 9.24 11.25
C LEU A 56 -3.06 10.60 10.61
N GLU A 57 -3.58 11.69 11.16
CA GLU A 57 -3.28 13.05 10.69
C GLU A 57 -1.79 13.41 10.85
N VAL A 58 -1.22 13.12 12.02
CA VAL A 58 0.21 13.35 12.28
C VAL A 58 1.05 12.51 11.33
N THR A 59 0.71 11.24 11.15
CA THR A 59 1.41 10.34 10.24
C THR A 59 1.32 10.85 8.80
N GLY A 60 0.12 11.21 8.35
CA GLY A 60 -0.10 11.72 7.00
C GLY A 60 0.65 13.01 6.71
N SER A 61 0.78 13.90 7.69
CA SER A 61 1.52 15.14 7.52
C SER A 61 3.02 14.91 7.26
N SER A 62 3.55 13.75 7.65
CA SER A 62 4.93 13.36 7.38
C SER A 62 5.15 12.76 5.99
N TYR A 63 4.07 12.43 5.28
CA TYR A 63 4.18 11.89 3.92
C TYR A 63 4.40 13.02 2.89
N PRO A 64 5.15 12.78 1.82
CA PRO A 64 5.32 13.77 0.75
C PRO A 64 4.01 14.33 0.20
N LEU A 65 2.98 13.49 0.04
CA LEU A 65 1.66 13.96 -0.40
C LEU A 65 0.81 14.60 0.71
N GLY A 66 1.32 14.67 1.94
CA GLY A 66 0.72 15.42 3.04
C GLY A 66 -0.53 14.81 3.67
N ARG A 67 -0.85 13.56 3.35
CA ARG A 67 -2.01 12.85 3.89
C ARG A 67 -1.79 11.34 3.93
N ILE A 68 -2.55 10.64 4.75
CA ILE A 68 -2.68 9.18 4.65
C ILE A 68 -3.58 8.81 3.47
N GLY A 69 -3.55 7.55 3.07
CA GLY A 69 -4.44 7.01 2.06
C GLY A 69 -5.88 6.88 2.58
N GLU A 70 -6.82 6.98 1.64
CA GLU A 70 -8.20 6.58 1.85
C GLU A 70 -8.45 5.24 1.16
N PRO A 71 -9.45 4.44 1.58
CA PRO A 71 -9.76 3.16 0.93
C PRO A 71 -9.91 3.26 -0.59
N ILE A 72 -10.48 4.36 -1.08
CA ILE A 72 -10.65 4.60 -2.52
C ILE A 72 -9.31 4.72 -3.27
N ASP A 73 -8.27 5.25 -2.64
CA ASP A 73 -6.95 5.36 -3.26
C ASP A 73 -6.41 3.96 -3.59
N ILE A 74 -6.59 3.02 -2.67
CA ILE A 74 -6.14 1.64 -2.86
C ILE A 74 -7.06 0.89 -3.82
N ALA A 75 -8.37 1.09 -3.73
CA ALA A 75 -9.34 0.51 -4.65
C ALA A 75 -9.05 0.90 -6.10
N ASN A 76 -8.72 2.17 -6.35
CA ASN A 76 -8.37 2.66 -7.69
C ASN A 76 -7.08 2.00 -8.21
N ALA A 77 -6.08 1.81 -7.37
CA ALA A 77 -4.84 1.12 -7.74
C ALA A 77 -5.11 -0.35 -8.12
N VAL A 78 -5.91 -1.04 -7.32
CA VAL A 78 -6.31 -2.43 -7.59
C VAL A 78 -7.10 -2.53 -8.89
N LEU A 79 -8.08 -1.66 -9.10
CA LEU A 79 -8.89 -1.61 -10.31
C LEU A 79 -8.03 -1.40 -11.56
N PHE A 80 -7.08 -0.46 -11.51
CA PHE A 80 -6.15 -0.19 -12.61
C PHE A 80 -5.32 -1.42 -12.96
N LEU A 81 -4.70 -2.05 -11.95
CA LEU A 81 -3.88 -3.25 -12.15
C LEU A 81 -4.69 -4.44 -12.65
N ALA A 82 -5.94 -4.58 -12.24
CA ALA A 82 -6.83 -5.65 -12.67
C ALA A 82 -7.42 -5.43 -14.08
N SER A 83 -7.34 -4.20 -14.60
CA SER A 83 -7.91 -3.85 -15.89
C SER A 83 -7.05 -4.34 -17.07
N ASP A 84 -7.66 -4.39 -18.25
CA ASP A 84 -6.97 -4.74 -19.50
C ASP A 84 -5.94 -3.68 -19.92
N GLU A 85 -6.02 -2.46 -19.39
CA GLU A 85 -5.02 -1.41 -19.61
C GLU A 85 -3.65 -1.82 -19.06
N CYS A 86 -3.61 -2.71 -18.06
CA CYS A 86 -2.39 -3.27 -17.49
C CYS A 86 -2.07 -4.68 -18.02
N SER A 87 -2.47 -5.01 -19.24
CA SER A 87 -2.32 -6.35 -19.81
C SER A 87 -0.86 -6.85 -19.91
N PHE A 88 0.10 -5.95 -19.89
CA PHE A 88 1.53 -6.28 -19.95
C PHE A 88 2.24 -6.15 -18.58
N VAL A 89 1.46 -6.02 -17.48
CA VAL A 89 1.98 -5.81 -16.11
C VAL A 89 1.73 -7.05 -15.27
N THR A 90 2.80 -7.71 -14.84
CA THR A 90 2.74 -8.84 -13.90
C THR A 90 4.00 -8.88 -13.04
N ALA A 91 3.95 -9.54 -11.90
CA ALA A 91 5.05 -9.71 -10.95
C ALA A 91 5.54 -8.40 -10.31
N ILE A 92 4.75 -7.34 -10.35
CA ILE A 92 5.15 -6.08 -9.73
C ILE A 92 4.67 -5.95 -8.29
N ASN A 93 5.45 -5.19 -7.53
CA ASN A 93 5.06 -4.62 -6.26
C ASN A 93 4.66 -3.16 -6.50
N PHE A 94 3.38 -2.87 -6.46
CA PHE A 94 2.83 -1.54 -6.67
C PHE A 94 2.70 -0.83 -5.32
N VAL A 95 3.59 0.12 -5.07
CA VAL A 95 3.60 0.89 -3.82
C VAL A 95 2.64 2.07 -3.95
N ALA A 96 1.63 2.12 -3.08
CA ALA A 96 0.64 3.19 -3.00
C ALA A 96 0.69 3.82 -1.60
N ASP A 97 1.66 4.69 -1.37
CA ASP A 97 2.07 5.11 -0.03
C ASP A 97 2.19 6.64 0.16
N GLY A 98 1.77 7.44 -0.81
CA GLY A 98 1.94 8.89 -0.73
C GLY A 98 3.40 9.36 -0.64
N GLY A 99 4.34 8.50 -0.99
CA GLY A 99 5.78 8.75 -0.90
C GLY A 99 6.40 8.42 0.45
N ALA A 100 5.68 7.76 1.36
CA ALA A 100 6.12 7.48 2.73
C ALA A 100 7.46 6.75 2.82
N LEU A 101 7.77 5.86 1.87
CA LEU A 101 9.06 5.14 1.81
C LEU A 101 10.27 6.08 1.62
N TRP A 102 10.07 7.25 1.04
CA TRP A 102 11.15 8.17 0.70
C TRP A 102 11.34 9.27 1.74
N GLY A 103 10.53 9.26 2.80
CA GLY A 103 10.65 10.16 3.94
C GLY A 103 9.81 11.43 3.83
N ALA A 104 9.97 12.30 4.82
CA ALA A 104 9.26 13.57 4.90
C ALA A 104 9.70 14.52 3.78
N PRO A 105 8.79 15.39 3.29
CA PRO A 105 9.16 16.43 2.35
C PRO A 105 10.18 17.40 2.99
N PRO A 106 11.05 18.02 2.17
CA PRO A 106 11.97 19.01 2.69
C PRO A 106 11.18 20.16 3.35
N PRO A 107 11.76 20.83 4.37
CA PRO A 107 11.11 21.95 5.00
C PRO A 107 10.81 23.02 3.93
N LYS A 108 9.61 23.61 4.03
CA LYS A 108 9.27 24.73 3.15
C LYS A 108 10.27 25.86 3.36
N LEU A 109 10.95 26.25 2.32
CA LEU A 109 11.76 27.46 2.34
C LEU A 109 10.84 28.65 2.64
N ARG A 110 11.16 29.41 3.66
CA ARG A 110 10.41 30.62 4.00
C ARG A 110 10.71 31.74 3.01
#